data_5f4ce01e4b74920567d238a546c497bf
#
_entry.id   5f4ce01e4b74920567d238a546c497bf
#
_cell.length_a   1.000
_cell.length_b   1.000
_cell.length_c   1.000
_cell.angle_alpha   90.00
_cell.angle_beta   90.00
_cell.angle_gamma   90.00
#
_symmetry.space_group_name_H-M   'P 1'
#
loop_
_entity.id
_entity.type
_entity.pdbx_description
1 polymer ?
#
loop_
_entity_poly.entity_id
_entity_poly.type
_entity_poly.pdbx_seq_one_letter_code
_entity_poly.pdbx_strand_id
1 'polypeptide(L)'
;MKLFTRLFLLITLSFLTFSSLSNAKIKRVVFLADKGKNTDVHAHESGNAILANALEESGLGFDTAQYKGWPEDPKAFDEADSVVIFCNGGKGHLVMKHLDQFEKLIDSGVGFVFMHYAVEVPIGRAGVLMREAMGGYFETHWSVNPHWTAEFKSLPKHPITRGVKPFTQKDEWYFHMRFQPEMMGVIPILSAHPPKETMDRKDGPHSNNPHVRKSMAAGEIQHIGWAYERPNGKGRGFGTTGGHYHNTWARDNWRTTILNAIAWTSGVEVPENGVPSIAQLIK
;
A
#
# COMPACT_ATOMS: atom_id res chain seq x y z
N MET A 1 -42.25 25.80 -69.70
CA MET A 1 -42.16 25.74 -68.24
C MET A 1 -41.28 24.56 -67.92
N LYS A 2 -39.99 24.79 -67.65
CA LYS A 2 -39.00 23.74 -67.33
C LYS A 2 -38.72 23.78 -65.80
N LEU A 3 -39.09 22.71 -65.15
CA LEU A 3 -38.87 22.49 -63.71
C LEU A 3 -37.42 22.04 -63.51
N PHE A 4 -36.60 22.82 -62.79
CA PHE A 4 -35.23 22.44 -62.40
C PHE A 4 -35.28 21.82 -60.99
N THR A 5 -35.08 20.51 -60.93
CA THR A 5 -34.91 19.76 -59.68
C THR A 5 -33.45 19.87 -59.24
N ARG A 6 -33.17 20.59 -58.16
CA ARG A 6 -31.84 20.63 -57.53
C ARG A 6 -31.68 19.47 -56.56
N LEU A 7 -30.79 18.55 -56.90
CA LEU A 7 -30.37 17.45 -56.02
C LEU A 7 -29.33 18.00 -55.03
N PHE A 8 -29.68 18.05 -53.75
CA PHE A 8 -28.72 18.36 -52.69
C PHE A 8 -28.00 17.08 -52.25
N LEU A 9 -26.69 17.01 -52.56
CA LEU A 9 -25.79 15.93 -52.11
C LEU A 9 -25.31 16.27 -50.70
N LEU A 10 -25.85 15.60 -49.66
CA LEU A 10 -25.33 15.67 -48.28
C LEU A 10 -24.07 14.80 -48.16
N ILE A 11 -22.93 15.44 -48.15
CA ILE A 11 -21.65 14.76 -47.80
C ILE A 11 -21.55 14.73 -46.28
N THR A 12 -21.84 13.55 -45.65
CA THR A 12 -21.57 13.29 -44.25
C THR A 12 -20.06 13.04 -44.08
N LEU A 13 -19.36 14.02 -43.57
CA LEU A 13 -17.95 13.92 -43.19
C LEU A 13 -17.86 13.15 -41.84
N SER A 14 -17.60 11.84 -41.89
CA SER A 14 -17.32 11.04 -40.71
C SER A 14 -15.94 11.42 -40.19
N PHE A 15 -15.91 12.19 -39.10
CA PHE A 15 -14.68 12.39 -38.34
C PHE A 15 -14.34 11.09 -37.59
N LEU A 16 -13.41 10.32 -38.16
CA LEU A 16 -12.71 9.28 -37.43
C LEU A 16 -11.80 9.98 -36.41
N THR A 17 -12.24 10.06 -35.16
CA THR A 17 -11.38 10.43 -34.04
C THR A 17 -10.37 9.30 -33.84
N PHE A 18 -9.17 9.44 -34.38
CA PHE A 18 -8.02 8.66 -33.96
C PHE A 18 -7.74 9.05 -32.50
N SER A 19 -8.25 8.25 -31.55
CA SER A 19 -7.72 8.26 -30.18
C SER A 19 -6.25 7.86 -30.29
N SER A 20 -5.35 8.83 -30.15
CA SER A 20 -3.94 8.54 -29.92
C SER A 20 -3.85 7.70 -28.67
N LEU A 21 -3.58 6.40 -28.82
CA LEU A 21 -3.06 5.57 -27.74
C LEU A 21 -1.74 6.22 -27.33
N SER A 22 -1.79 7.07 -26.31
CA SER A 22 -0.57 7.49 -25.65
C SER A 22 0.09 6.19 -25.16
N ASN A 23 1.30 5.88 -25.62
CA ASN A 23 2.12 4.84 -25.02
C ASN A 23 2.35 5.24 -23.55
N ALA A 24 1.46 4.82 -22.66
CA ALA A 24 1.64 5.02 -21.23
C ALA A 24 2.98 4.33 -20.88
N LYS A 25 3.89 5.07 -20.26
CA LYS A 25 5.17 4.52 -19.81
C LYS A 25 4.87 3.34 -18.89
N ILE A 26 5.44 2.16 -19.20
CA ILE A 26 5.37 0.98 -18.31
C ILE A 26 5.92 1.37 -16.95
N LYS A 27 5.21 0.98 -15.89
CA LYS A 27 5.56 1.28 -14.51
C LYS A 27 6.23 0.09 -13.85
N ARG A 28 7.46 0.30 -13.37
CA ARG A 28 8.23 -0.75 -12.73
C ARG A 28 7.97 -0.80 -11.23
N VAL A 29 7.55 -1.97 -10.74
CA VAL A 29 7.32 -2.23 -9.31
C VAL A 29 8.25 -3.34 -8.82
N VAL A 30 9.04 -3.04 -7.81
CA VAL A 30 9.97 -4.00 -7.20
C VAL A 30 9.39 -4.52 -5.90
N PHE A 31 9.22 -5.83 -5.80
CA PHE A 31 8.71 -6.51 -4.61
C PHE A 31 9.85 -7.15 -3.81
N LEU A 32 9.90 -6.85 -2.53
CA LEU A 32 10.87 -7.42 -1.60
C LEU A 32 10.16 -8.26 -0.53
N ALA A 33 10.57 -9.51 -0.37
CA ALA A 33 10.17 -10.38 0.74
C ALA A 33 11.41 -10.89 1.45
N ASP A 34 11.31 -11.18 2.74
CA ASP A 34 12.40 -11.85 3.43
C ASP A 34 12.53 -13.33 3.03
N LYS A 35 13.66 -13.93 3.38
CA LYS A 35 13.96 -15.35 3.11
C LYS A 35 13.24 -16.28 4.10
N GLY A 36 12.03 -15.91 4.54
CA GLY A 36 11.24 -16.66 5.51
C GLY A 36 10.66 -17.95 4.97
N LYS A 37 9.99 -18.69 5.84
CA LYS A 37 9.21 -19.88 5.46
C LYS A 37 7.83 -19.43 5.01
N ASN A 38 7.33 -20.01 3.90
CA ASN A 38 5.93 -19.90 3.55
C ASN A 38 5.09 -20.65 4.58
N THR A 39 4.23 -19.90 5.27
CA THR A 39 3.26 -20.42 6.24
C THR A 39 1.92 -19.78 5.97
N ASP A 40 0.87 -20.20 6.66
CA ASP A 40 -0.45 -19.55 6.59
C ASP A 40 -0.45 -18.11 7.17
N VAL A 41 0.63 -17.79 7.89
CA VAL A 41 0.91 -16.47 8.45
C VAL A 41 2.28 -16.01 7.97
N HIS A 42 2.47 -14.69 7.77
CA HIS A 42 3.73 -14.11 7.27
C HIS A 42 4.24 -14.79 5.96
N ALA A 43 3.31 -15.18 5.10
CA ALA A 43 3.65 -15.76 3.79
C ALA A 43 4.04 -14.65 2.79
N HIS A 44 5.17 -13.98 3.06
CA HIS A 44 5.56 -12.74 2.41
C HIS A 44 5.79 -12.92 0.90
N GLU A 45 6.54 -13.95 0.50
CA GLU A 45 6.80 -14.23 -0.91
C GLU A 45 5.51 -14.54 -1.68
N SER A 46 4.65 -15.39 -1.12
CA SER A 46 3.37 -15.75 -1.77
C SER A 46 2.42 -14.56 -1.85
N GLY A 47 2.38 -13.71 -0.82
CA GLY A 47 1.61 -12.47 -0.83
C GLY A 47 2.08 -11.50 -1.91
N ASN A 48 3.39 -11.28 -2.03
CA ASN A 48 3.98 -10.46 -3.08
C ASN A 48 3.69 -11.04 -4.48
N ALA A 49 3.77 -12.37 -4.66
CA ALA A 49 3.49 -13.02 -5.94
C ALA A 49 2.03 -12.81 -6.39
N ILE A 50 1.06 -12.89 -5.46
CA ILE A 50 -0.34 -12.61 -5.77
C ILE A 50 -0.52 -11.17 -6.27
N LEU A 51 0.12 -10.21 -5.60
CA LEU A 51 0.01 -8.79 -5.97
C LEU A 51 0.73 -8.48 -7.29
N ALA A 52 1.93 -9.02 -7.48
CA ALA A 52 2.71 -8.85 -8.70
C ALA A 52 1.96 -9.37 -9.93
N ASN A 53 1.48 -10.62 -9.86
CA ASN A 53 0.70 -11.22 -10.93
C ASN A 53 -0.57 -10.41 -11.24
N ALA A 54 -1.29 -9.97 -10.20
CA ALA A 54 -2.50 -9.16 -10.38
C ALA A 54 -2.22 -7.82 -11.06
N LEU A 55 -1.07 -7.18 -10.77
CA LEU A 55 -0.66 -5.93 -11.44
C LEU A 55 -0.34 -6.17 -12.91
N GLU A 56 0.43 -7.21 -13.24
CA GLU A 56 0.77 -7.56 -14.63
C GLU A 56 -0.46 -7.89 -15.46
N GLU A 57 -1.41 -8.63 -14.87
CA GLU A 57 -2.68 -9.01 -15.52
C GLU A 57 -3.70 -7.86 -15.57
N SER A 58 -3.49 -6.76 -14.83
CA SER A 58 -4.45 -5.66 -14.72
C SER A 58 -4.70 -4.87 -16.01
N GLY A 59 -3.79 -4.97 -16.97
CA GLY A 59 -3.82 -4.17 -18.20
C GLY A 59 -3.42 -2.68 -18.00
N LEU A 60 -2.92 -2.31 -16.82
CA LEU A 60 -2.54 -0.93 -16.49
C LEU A 60 -1.07 -0.59 -16.82
N GLY A 61 -0.32 -1.51 -17.43
CA GLY A 61 1.05 -1.28 -17.88
C GLY A 61 2.08 -1.36 -16.75
N PHE A 62 2.02 -2.43 -15.95
CA PHE A 62 3.03 -2.73 -14.94
C PHE A 62 4.06 -3.76 -15.44
N ASP A 63 5.31 -3.55 -15.06
CA ASP A 63 6.41 -4.52 -15.08
C ASP A 63 6.83 -4.78 -13.64
N THR A 64 6.88 -6.04 -13.20
CA THR A 64 7.19 -6.39 -11.83
C THR A 64 8.48 -7.19 -11.70
N ALA A 65 9.22 -6.96 -10.62
CA ALA A 65 10.39 -7.77 -10.26
C ALA A 65 10.27 -8.19 -8.79
N GLN A 66 10.52 -9.46 -8.50
CA GLN A 66 10.38 -10.03 -7.16
C GLN A 66 11.71 -10.55 -6.63
N TYR A 67 12.08 -10.16 -5.41
CA TYR A 67 13.34 -10.52 -4.77
C TYR A 67 13.12 -11.13 -3.38
N LYS A 68 13.90 -12.17 -3.08
CA LYS A 68 14.03 -12.74 -1.73
C LYS A 68 15.14 -12.04 -0.98
N GLY A 69 14.77 -11.16 -0.05
CA GLY A 69 15.69 -10.26 0.64
C GLY A 69 15.93 -8.98 -0.13
N TRP A 70 16.86 -8.18 0.35
CA TRP A 70 17.34 -7.00 -0.36
C TRP A 70 18.26 -7.42 -1.51
N PRO A 71 18.06 -6.93 -2.75
CA PRO A 71 18.89 -7.30 -3.89
C PRO A 71 20.36 -6.88 -3.68
N GLU A 72 21.28 -7.77 -4.04
CA GLU A 72 22.73 -7.48 -3.98
C GLU A 72 23.15 -6.50 -5.10
N ASP A 73 22.54 -6.64 -6.29
CA ASP A 73 22.73 -5.70 -7.40
C ASP A 73 21.92 -4.43 -7.17
N PRO A 74 22.56 -3.27 -6.96
CA PRO A 74 21.84 -2.00 -6.79
C PRO A 74 20.99 -1.62 -8.00
N LYS A 75 21.32 -2.11 -9.19
CA LYS A 75 20.54 -1.89 -10.42
C LYS A 75 19.15 -2.53 -10.38
N ALA A 76 18.87 -3.41 -9.42
CA ALA A 76 17.54 -3.97 -9.21
C ALA A 76 16.46 -2.89 -9.00
N PHE A 77 16.86 -1.72 -8.53
CA PHE A 77 15.99 -0.56 -8.31
C PHE A 77 16.03 0.48 -9.45
N ASP A 78 16.85 0.25 -10.49
CA ASP A 78 16.89 1.17 -11.63
C ASP A 78 15.49 1.27 -12.26
N GLU A 79 15.06 2.50 -12.50
CA GLU A 79 13.73 2.83 -13.03
C GLU A 79 12.53 2.36 -12.17
N ALA A 80 12.74 1.96 -10.93
CA ALA A 80 11.64 1.60 -10.04
C ALA A 80 10.74 2.82 -9.77
N ASP A 81 9.47 2.71 -10.14
CA ASP A 81 8.45 3.69 -9.80
C ASP A 81 7.92 3.47 -8.37
N SER A 82 7.88 2.21 -7.90
CA SER A 82 7.50 1.86 -6.52
C SER A 82 8.21 0.61 -6.02
N VAL A 83 8.46 0.55 -4.71
CA VAL A 83 8.99 -0.63 -4.01
C VAL A 83 7.98 -1.11 -2.97
N VAL A 84 7.60 -2.37 -3.05
CA VAL A 84 6.69 -3.05 -2.11
C VAL A 84 7.50 -3.92 -1.18
N ILE A 85 7.40 -3.70 0.12
CA ILE A 85 8.14 -4.46 1.13
C ILE A 85 7.16 -5.20 2.03
N PHE A 86 7.23 -6.53 1.97
CA PHE A 86 6.48 -7.42 2.83
C PHE A 86 7.45 -8.41 3.46
N CYS A 87 7.87 -8.14 4.68
CA CYS A 87 8.92 -8.87 5.37
C CYS A 87 8.74 -8.83 6.89
N ASN A 88 9.55 -9.59 7.62
CA ASN A 88 9.65 -9.46 9.07
C ASN A 88 10.25 -8.09 9.44
N GLY A 89 9.77 -7.55 10.55
CA GLY A 89 10.17 -6.24 11.07
C GLY A 89 11.28 -6.28 12.11
N GLY A 90 11.37 -5.17 12.84
CA GLY A 90 12.35 -4.97 13.92
C GLY A 90 13.79 -4.97 13.41
N LYS A 91 14.72 -5.51 14.19
CA LYS A 91 16.14 -5.56 13.84
C LYS A 91 16.45 -6.41 12.60
N GLY A 92 15.53 -7.31 12.23
CA GLY A 92 15.64 -8.19 11.05
C GLY A 92 15.08 -7.59 9.76
N HIS A 93 14.48 -6.41 9.81
CA HIS A 93 13.89 -5.77 8.65
C HIS A 93 14.90 -5.56 7.51
N LEU A 94 14.47 -5.79 6.28
CA LEU A 94 15.36 -5.76 5.09
C LEU A 94 16.12 -4.45 4.92
N VAL A 95 15.54 -3.31 5.27
CA VAL A 95 16.22 -2.00 5.14
C VAL A 95 17.38 -1.82 6.12
N MET A 96 17.44 -2.58 7.22
CA MET A 96 18.39 -2.31 8.32
C MET A 96 19.86 -2.31 7.92
N LYS A 97 20.24 -3.12 6.94
CA LYS A 97 21.61 -3.18 6.41
C LYS A 97 21.82 -2.27 5.19
N HIS A 98 20.78 -1.55 4.76
CA HIS A 98 20.74 -0.82 3.49
C HIS A 98 20.16 0.60 3.64
N LEU A 99 20.29 1.20 4.84
CA LEU A 99 19.68 2.51 5.14
C LEU A 99 20.13 3.61 4.18
N ASP A 100 21.39 3.61 3.75
CA ASP A 100 21.90 4.62 2.82
C ASP A 100 21.29 4.48 1.42
N GLN A 101 21.07 3.25 0.96
CA GLN A 101 20.40 3.01 -0.32
C GLN A 101 18.91 3.31 -0.20
N PHE A 102 18.29 2.94 0.92
CA PHE A 102 16.88 3.25 1.19
C PHE A 102 16.61 4.76 1.18
N GLU A 103 17.47 5.55 1.85
CA GLU A 103 17.40 7.01 1.85
C GLU A 103 17.53 7.58 0.42
N LYS A 104 18.48 7.09 -0.38
CA LYS A 104 18.62 7.51 -1.80
C LYS A 104 17.38 7.21 -2.62
N LEU A 105 16.73 6.07 -2.40
CA LEU A 105 15.46 5.73 -3.09
C LEU A 105 14.33 6.67 -2.67
N ILE A 106 14.25 7.04 -1.38
CA ILE A 106 13.29 8.05 -0.90
C ILE A 106 13.55 9.39 -1.58
N ASP A 107 14.78 9.85 -1.58
CA ASP A 107 15.17 11.16 -2.16
C ASP A 107 14.96 11.23 -3.68
N SER A 108 15.10 10.11 -4.38
CA SER A 108 14.84 10.03 -5.82
C SER A 108 13.35 9.99 -6.18
N GLY A 109 12.46 9.94 -5.19
CA GLY A 109 11.02 10.00 -5.39
C GLY A 109 10.35 8.65 -5.64
N VAL A 110 11.07 7.52 -5.45
CA VAL A 110 10.49 6.17 -5.55
C VAL A 110 9.34 6.01 -4.57
N GLY A 111 8.20 5.48 -5.03
CA GLY A 111 7.06 5.16 -4.19
C GLY A 111 7.35 4.00 -3.25
N PHE A 112 6.71 3.95 -2.09
CA PHE A 112 6.87 2.81 -1.17
C PHE A 112 5.54 2.28 -0.66
N VAL A 113 5.44 0.95 -0.57
CA VAL A 113 4.35 0.25 0.12
C VAL A 113 4.93 -0.70 1.15
N PHE A 114 4.55 -0.54 2.40
CA PHE A 114 4.96 -1.44 3.50
C PHE A 114 3.74 -2.14 4.07
N MET A 115 3.84 -3.46 4.24
CA MET A 115 2.73 -4.28 4.68
C MET A 115 3.06 -5.05 5.96
N HIS A 116 2.11 -5.06 6.89
CA HIS A 116 2.11 -5.83 8.12
C HIS A 116 3.37 -5.57 8.95
N TYR A 117 4.16 -6.60 9.26
CA TYR A 117 5.33 -6.48 10.12
C TYR A 117 6.44 -5.62 9.50
N ALA A 118 6.43 -5.44 8.16
CA ALA A 118 7.36 -4.52 7.52
C ALA A 118 7.16 -3.04 7.89
N VAL A 119 6.10 -2.67 8.62
CA VAL A 119 5.95 -1.30 9.15
C VAL A 119 6.78 -1.06 10.41
N GLU A 120 7.44 -2.09 10.97
CA GLU A 120 8.22 -1.99 12.19
C GLU A 120 9.72 -1.97 11.93
N VAL A 121 10.40 -0.96 12.46
CA VAL A 121 11.86 -0.88 12.52
C VAL A 121 12.31 -0.35 13.89
N PRO A 122 13.58 -0.54 14.29
CA PRO A 122 14.12 0.06 15.50
C PRO A 122 14.05 1.60 15.49
N ILE A 123 13.87 2.16 16.69
CA ILE A 123 13.96 3.60 16.92
C ILE A 123 15.31 4.12 16.43
N GLY A 124 15.35 5.34 15.91
CA GLY A 124 16.55 6.00 15.40
C GLY A 124 16.46 6.27 13.89
N ARG A 125 17.59 6.20 13.17
CA ARG A 125 17.63 6.54 11.73
C ARG A 125 16.61 5.75 10.93
N ALA A 126 16.44 4.46 11.19
CA ALA A 126 15.47 3.63 10.49
C ALA A 126 14.05 4.17 10.67
N GLY A 127 13.62 4.48 11.91
CA GLY A 127 12.31 5.05 12.19
C GLY A 127 12.09 6.43 11.54
N VAL A 128 13.15 7.25 11.44
CA VAL A 128 13.11 8.53 10.70
C VAL A 128 12.83 8.27 9.23
N LEU A 129 13.62 7.40 8.59
CA LEU A 129 13.46 7.08 7.18
C LEU A 129 12.10 6.42 6.86
N MET A 130 11.54 5.59 7.76
CA MET A 130 10.20 5.03 7.58
C MET A 130 9.13 6.13 7.58
N ARG A 131 9.22 7.13 8.46
CA ARG A 131 8.32 8.27 8.44
C ARG A 131 8.48 9.10 7.16
N GLU A 132 9.68 9.26 6.66
CA GLU A 132 9.94 9.94 5.39
C GLU A 132 9.43 9.14 4.19
N ALA A 133 9.52 7.81 4.23
CA ALA A 133 9.07 6.94 3.16
C ALA A 133 7.54 6.83 3.09
N MET A 134 6.87 6.57 4.23
CA MET A 134 5.43 6.25 4.27
C MET A 134 4.62 7.02 5.32
N GLY A 135 5.20 8.02 5.99
CA GLY A 135 4.47 8.91 6.92
C GLY A 135 4.26 8.39 8.33
N GLY A 136 4.63 7.15 8.63
CA GLY A 136 4.45 6.55 9.95
C GLY A 136 5.09 5.17 10.04
N TYR A 137 5.29 4.66 11.26
CA TYR A 137 5.84 3.32 11.47
C TYR A 137 5.41 2.77 12.83
N PHE A 138 5.59 1.46 13.04
CA PHE A 138 5.44 0.84 14.35
C PHE A 138 6.69 1.13 15.18
N GLU A 139 6.48 1.73 16.35
CA GLU A 139 7.53 2.00 17.33
C GLU A 139 7.33 1.15 18.59
N THR A 140 8.32 0.36 18.99
CA THR A 140 8.26 -0.44 20.22
C THR A 140 7.99 0.43 21.44
N HIS A 141 7.20 -0.06 22.41
CA HIS A 141 6.74 0.67 23.61
C HIS A 141 5.83 1.88 23.32
N TRP A 142 5.35 2.02 22.07
CA TRP A 142 4.39 3.02 21.65
C TRP A 142 3.22 2.39 20.90
N SER A 143 3.49 1.62 19.86
CA SER A 143 2.52 0.87 19.06
C SER A 143 2.26 -0.52 19.66
N VAL A 144 1.14 -1.14 19.31
CA VAL A 144 0.72 -2.47 19.80
C VAL A 144 0.23 -3.35 18.65
N ASN A 145 0.36 -4.69 18.80
CA ASN A 145 0.07 -5.69 17.77
C ASN A 145 -0.95 -6.78 18.18
N PRO A 146 -2.16 -6.43 18.59
CA PRO A 146 -3.18 -7.43 18.92
C PRO A 146 -3.84 -8.02 17.68
N HIS A 147 -4.40 -9.24 17.83
CA HIS A 147 -5.32 -9.83 16.88
C HIS A 147 -6.76 -9.38 17.19
N TRP A 148 -7.42 -8.77 16.21
CA TRP A 148 -8.80 -8.33 16.35
C TRP A 148 -9.51 -8.20 15.01
N THR A 149 -10.83 -8.02 15.06
CA THR A 149 -11.65 -7.79 13.87
C THR A 149 -11.90 -6.30 13.72
N ALA A 150 -11.32 -5.70 12.68
CA ALA A 150 -11.55 -4.30 12.34
C ALA A 150 -12.78 -4.17 11.45
N GLU A 151 -13.61 -3.16 11.74
CA GLU A 151 -14.78 -2.78 10.95
C GLU A 151 -14.51 -1.45 10.25
N PHE A 152 -14.33 -1.48 8.95
CA PHE A 152 -14.16 -0.30 8.11
C PHE A 152 -15.51 0.18 7.59
N LYS A 153 -16.26 0.92 8.44
CA LYS A 153 -17.64 1.37 8.18
C LYS A 153 -17.72 2.46 7.12
N SER A 154 -16.70 3.27 7.03
CA SER A 154 -16.58 4.34 6.04
C SER A 154 -15.15 4.42 5.53
N LEU A 155 -15.01 4.75 4.26
CA LEU A 155 -13.73 4.91 3.59
C LEU A 155 -13.62 6.35 3.06
N PRO A 156 -12.45 6.98 3.11
CA PRO A 156 -12.26 8.33 2.58
C PRO A 156 -12.40 8.33 1.05
N LYS A 157 -12.72 9.48 0.47
CA LYS A 157 -12.65 9.65 -0.98
C LYS A 157 -11.19 9.83 -1.39
N HIS A 158 -10.55 8.73 -1.82
CA HIS A 158 -9.14 8.70 -2.20
C HIS A 158 -8.93 7.68 -3.34
N PRO A 159 -7.94 7.84 -4.24
CA PRO A 159 -7.68 6.83 -5.27
C PRO A 159 -7.52 5.40 -4.73
N ILE A 160 -6.88 5.23 -3.57
CA ILE A 160 -6.69 3.91 -2.93
C ILE A 160 -8.01 3.22 -2.55
N THR A 161 -9.09 3.97 -2.36
CA THR A 161 -10.40 3.41 -1.99
C THR A 161 -11.37 3.25 -3.16
N ARG A 162 -10.96 3.55 -4.38
CA ARG A 162 -11.78 3.34 -5.57
C ARG A 162 -12.12 1.85 -5.73
N GLY A 163 -13.39 1.54 -5.95
CA GLY A 163 -13.90 0.16 -6.05
C GLY A 163 -13.98 -0.60 -4.72
N VAL A 164 -13.45 -0.05 -3.62
CA VAL A 164 -13.49 -0.68 -2.29
C VAL A 164 -14.77 -0.30 -1.57
N LYS A 165 -15.47 -1.31 -1.04
CA LYS A 165 -16.69 -1.13 -0.22
C LYS A 165 -16.35 -1.25 1.27
N PRO A 166 -17.17 -0.69 2.18
CA PRO A 166 -17.05 -0.98 3.61
C PRO A 166 -16.95 -2.48 3.86
N PHE A 167 -16.03 -2.90 4.73
CA PHE A 167 -15.79 -4.31 5.00
C PHE A 167 -15.30 -4.54 6.43
N THR A 168 -15.34 -5.79 6.84
CA THR A 168 -14.87 -6.26 8.13
C THR A 168 -13.81 -7.33 7.89
N GLN A 169 -12.69 -7.25 8.62
CA GLN A 169 -11.62 -8.24 8.51
C GLN A 169 -10.95 -8.50 9.84
N LYS A 170 -10.79 -9.78 10.17
CA LYS A 170 -9.92 -10.22 11.26
C LYS A 170 -8.48 -10.29 10.76
N ASP A 171 -7.57 -9.66 11.52
CA ASP A 171 -6.14 -9.70 11.25
C ASP A 171 -5.35 -9.43 12.55
N GLU A 172 -4.02 -9.49 12.50
CA GLU A 172 -3.15 -8.91 13.53
C GLU A 172 -2.96 -7.41 13.21
N TRP A 173 -4.00 -6.63 13.48
CA TRP A 173 -3.99 -5.21 13.19
C TRP A 173 -3.21 -4.43 14.24
N TYR A 174 -2.00 -4.00 13.90
CA TYR A 174 -1.23 -3.10 14.75
C TYR A 174 -1.88 -1.73 14.78
N PHE A 175 -1.82 -1.05 15.90
CA PHE A 175 -2.36 0.29 16.02
C PHE A 175 -1.52 1.19 16.93
N HIS A 176 -1.93 2.46 17.07
CA HIS A 176 -1.19 3.52 17.74
C HIS A 176 0.20 3.72 17.11
N MET A 177 0.19 3.93 15.79
CA MET A 177 1.40 4.09 15.00
C MET A 177 2.11 5.42 15.32
N ARG A 178 3.43 5.47 15.13
CA ARG A 178 4.21 6.70 15.22
C ARG A 178 4.18 7.41 13.87
N PHE A 179 3.24 8.34 13.70
CA PHE A 179 3.11 9.14 12.50
C PHE A 179 4.05 10.34 12.44
N GLN A 180 4.08 11.02 11.31
CA GLN A 180 4.65 12.37 11.19
C GLN A 180 3.98 13.30 12.20
N PRO A 181 4.71 14.32 12.72
CA PRO A 181 4.11 15.31 13.60
C PRO A 181 2.84 15.91 12.98
N GLU A 182 1.80 16.02 13.79
CA GLU A 182 0.50 16.58 13.36
C GLU A 182 -0.12 15.90 12.12
N MET A 183 0.24 14.66 11.87
CA MET A 183 -0.21 13.90 10.70
C MET A 183 0.14 14.58 9.36
N MET A 184 1.19 15.41 9.32
CA MET A 184 1.56 16.17 8.13
C MET A 184 1.80 15.25 6.92
N GLY A 185 1.01 15.45 5.84
CA GLY A 185 1.05 14.63 4.63
C GLY A 185 0.46 13.22 4.77
N VAL A 186 0.02 12.81 5.96
CA VAL A 186 -0.58 11.50 6.21
C VAL A 186 -2.09 11.56 6.03
N ILE A 187 -2.61 10.65 5.21
CA ILE A 187 -4.04 10.54 4.89
C ILE A 187 -4.52 9.17 5.39
N PRO A 188 -5.36 9.12 6.43
CA PRO A 188 -5.95 7.85 6.89
C PRO A 188 -6.79 7.19 5.80
N ILE A 189 -6.53 5.92 5.49
CA ILE A 189 -7.25 5.12 4.50
C ILE A 189 -8.14 4.06 5.17
N LEU A 190 -7.55 3.28 6.09
CA LEU A 190 -8.27 2.29 6.89
C LEU A 190 -8.18 2.68 8.35
N SER A 191 -9.33 2.96 8.94
CA SER A 191 -9.43 3.40 10.33
C SER A 191 -10.54 2.64 11.05
N ALA A 192 -10.29 2.23 12.28
CA ALA A 192 -11.25 1.52 13.10
C ALA A 192 -11.00 1.76 14.58
N HIS A 193 -12.00 1.45 15.42
CA HIS A 193 -11.87 1.46 16.88
C HIS A 193 -11.54 0.04 17.36
N PRO A 194 -10.34 -0.18 17.92
CA PRO A 194 -10.01 -1.48 18.51
C PRO A 194 -10.91 -1.78 19.71
N PRO A 195 -11.35 -3.02 19.90
CA PRO A 195 -12.11 -3.40 21.08
C PRO A 195 -11.23 -3.35 22.34
N LYS A 196 -11.84 -3.15 23.53
CA LYS A 196 -11.13 -2.99 24.81
C LYS A 196 -10.24 -4.17 25.14
N GLU A 197 -10.64 -5.36 24.76
CA GLU A 197 -9.94 -6.63 25.00
C GLU A 197 -8.55 -6.67 24.36
N THR A 198 -8.29 -5.82 23.34
CA THR A 198 -6.95 -5.67 22.75
C THR A 198 -5.92 -5.15 23.74
N MET A 199 -6.39 -4.56 24.86
CA MET A 199 -5.57 -4.00 25.92
C MET A 199 -5.37 -4.94 27.12
N ASP A 200 -5.90 -6.18 27.09
CA ASP A 200 -5.81 -7.16 28.18
C ASP A 200 -4.44 -7.85 28.27
N ARG A 201 -3.41 -7.26 27.67
CA ARG A 201 -2.03 -7.73 27.66
C ARG A 201 -1.20 -6.89 28.64
N LYS A 202 -0.19 -7.51 29.27
CA LYS A 202 0.78 -6.79 30.10
C LYS A 202 1.58 -5.79 29.25
N ASP A 203 2.09 -4.75 29.90
CA ASP A 203 2.98 -3.78 29.26
C ASP A 203 4.22 -4.48 28.67
N GLY A 204 4.61 -4.06 27.48
CA GLY A 204 5.72 -4.63 26.75
C GLY A 204 6.01 -3.90 25.44
N PRO A 205 7.06 -4.30 24.73
CA PRO A 205 7.49 -3.61 23.53
C PRO A 205 6.45 -3.61 22.38
N HIS A 206 5.58 -4.62 22.33
CA HIS A 206 4.56 -4.81 21.29
C HIS A 206 3.15 -4.93 21.85
N SER A 207 2.99 -4.75 23.15
CA SER A 207 1.70 -4.89 23.81
C SER A 207 1.26 -3.56 24.43
N ASN A 208 0.69 -3.59 25.61
CA ASN A 208 0.17 -2.42 26.26
C ASN A 208 1.25 -1.41 26.67
N ASN A 209 0.91 -0.14 26.79
CA ASN A 209 1.77 0.94 27.30
C ASN A 209 0.91 2.16 27.72
N PRO A 210 1.47 3.13 28.52
CA PRO A 210 0.71 4.30 28.97
C PRO A 210 0.13 5.16 27.86
N HIS A 211 0.83 5.27 26.72
CA HIS A 211 0.41 6.12 25.61
C HIS A 211 -0.82 5.55 24.91
N VAL A 212 -0.77 4.26 24.55
CA VAL A 212 -1.91 3.60 23.89
C VAL A 212 -3.12 3.50 24.84
N ARG A 213 -2.92 3.29 26.14
CA ARG A 213 -4.03 3.33 27.13
C ARG A 213 -4.74 4.68 27.14
N LYS A 214 -3.98 5.77 27.09
CA LYS A 214 -4.54 7.12 27.03
C LYS A 214 -5.38 7.31 25.77
N SER A 215 -4.87 6.92 24.63
CA SER A 215 -5.57 7.00 23.33
C SER A 215 -6.85 6.17 23.35
N MET A 216 -6.78 4.92 23.82
CA MET A 216 -7.95 4.04 23.95
C MET A 216 -9.00 4.57 24.92
N ALA A 217 -8.58 5.13 26.06
CA ALA A 217 -9.49 5.73 27.03
C ALA A 217 -10.18 6.99 26.48
N ALA A 218 -9.52 7.73 25.61
CA ALA A 218 -10.08 8.89 24.90
C ALA A 218 -11.02 8.47 23.75
N GLY A 219 -11.12 7.18 23.40
CA GLY A 219 -11.93 6.69 22.29
C GLY A 219 -11.39 7.11 20.92
N GLU A 220 -10.08 7.38 20.81
CA GLU A 220 -9.46 7.81 19.56
C GLU A 220 -9.52 6.68 18.51
N ILE A 221 -9.95 7.05 17.29
CA ILE A 221 -9.92 6.12 16.17
C ILE A 221 -8.47 5.80 15.80
N GLN A 222 -8.20 4.53 15.47
CA GLN A 222 -6.86 4.09 15.13
C GLN A 222 -6.71 3.93 13.62
N HIS A 223 -5.64 4.50 13.05
CA HIS A 223 -5.33 4.44 11.64
C HIS A 223 -4.38 3.27 11.39
N ILE A 224 -4.85 2.25 10.67
CA ILE A 224 -4.17 0.98 10.44
C ILE A 224 -3.87 0.70 8.98
N GLY A 225 -4.25 1.63 8.11
CA GLY A 225 -3.81 1.78 6.74
C GLY A 225 -3.82 3.27 6.39
N TRP A 226 -2.74 3.78 5.82
CA TRP A 226 -2.58 5.21 5.55
C TRP A 226 -1.77 5.45 4.28
N ALA A 227 -2.14 6.49 3.55
CA ALA A 227 -1.38 7.06 2.46
C ALA A 227 -0.50 8.20 2.97
N TYR A 228 0.58 8.47 2.29
CA TYR A 228 1.49 9.56 2.60
C TYR A 228 1.92 10.27 1.31
N GLU A 229 1.65 11.56 1.25
CA GLU A 229 2.20 12.43 0.22
C GLU A 229 3.43 13.15 0.78
N ARG A 230 4.60 12.84 0.23
CA ARG A 230 5.85 13.45 0.70
C ARG A 230 5.84 14.93 0.41
N PRO A 231 6.38 15.76 1.31
CA PRO A 231 6.53 17.19 1.07
C PRO A 231 7.27 17.46 -0.25
N ASN A 232 6.92 18.55 -0.92
CA ASN A 232 7.52 18.99 -2.18
C ASN A 232 7.31 18.05 -3.39
N GLY A 233 6.28 17.20 -3.34
CA GLY A 233 5.94 16.29 -4.44
C GLY A 233 6.97 15.18 -4.68
N LYS A 234 7.84 14.89 -3.71
CA LYS A 234 8.91 13.90 -3.82
C LYS A 234 8.45 12.44 -3.63
N GLY A 235 7.33 12.09 -4.26
CA GLY A 235 6.83 10.71 -4.24
C GLY A 235 5.78 10.44 -3.16
N ARG A 236 5.35 9.19 -3.09
CA ARG A 236 4.22 8.75 -2.27
C ARG A 236 4.58 7.52 -1.46
N GLY A 237 3.94 7.35 -0.32
CA GLY A 237 4.08 6.15 0.50
C GLY A 237 2.72 5.60 0.92
N PHE A 238 2.68 4.33 1.22
CA PHE A 238 1.54 3.67 1.84
C PHE A 238 2.03 2.69 2.90
N GLY A 239 1.43 2.73 4.07
CA GLY A 239 1.65 1.76 5.14
C GLY A 239 0.35 1.10 5.54
N THR A 240 0.39 -0.19 5.84
CA THR A 240 -0.73 -0.90 6.44
C THR A 240 -0.26 -1.99 7.38
N THR A 241 -1.02 -2.20 8.44
CA THR A 241 -0.68 -3.17 9.47
C THR A 241 -1.33 -4.54 9.28
N GLY A 242 -2.26 -4.69 8.33
CA GLY A 242 -2.85 -5.97 7.95
C GLY A 242 -1.97 -6.81 7.04
N GLY A 243 -2.36 -8.07 6.85
CA GLY A 243 -1.65 -9.02 5.99
C GLY A 243 -0.95 -10.15 6.76
N HIS A 244 -1.26 -10.32 8.06
CA HIS A 244 -0.75 -11.45 8.85
C HIS A 244 -1.18 -12.80 8.28
N TYR A 245 -2.46 -12.94 7.94
CA TYR A 245 -3.02 -14.18 7.42
C TYR A 245 -3.02 -14.22 5.90
N HIS A 246 -2.40 -15.26 5.32
CA HIS A 246 -2.30 -15.42 3.87
C HIS A 246 -3.68 -15.51 3.18
N ASN A 247 -4.67 -16.13 3.82
CA ASN A 247 -6.01 -16.28 3.26
C ASN A 247 -6.77 -14.94 3.10
N THR A 248 -6.29 -13.85 3.69
CA THR A 248 -6.90 -12.51 3.51
C THR A 248 -6.75 -12.00 2.09
N TRP A 249 -5.75 -12.48 1.33
CA TRP A 249 -5.58 -12.12 -0.08
C TRP A 249 -6.73 -12.57 -0.98
N ALA A 250 -7.54 -13.56 -0.55
CA ALA A 250 -8.78 -13.94 -1.23
C ALA A 250 -9.91 -12.91 -1.08
N ARG A 251 -9.79 -11.93 -0.18
CA ARG A 251 -10.80 -10.91 0.08
C ARG A 251 -10.64 -9.73 -0.88
N ASP A 252 -11.62 -9.52 -1.75
CA ASP A 252 -11.54 -8.52 -2.82
C ASP A 252 -11.28 -7.11 -2.29
N ASN A 253 -12.03 -6.64 -1.28
CA ASN A 253 -11.85 -5.28 -0.75
C ASN A 253 -10.44 -5.05 -0.20
N TRP A 254 -9.87 -6.04 0.51
CA TRP A 254 -8.50 -5.98 1.01
C TRP A 254 -7.48 -5.96 -0.13
N ARG A 255 -7.56 -6.94 -1.03
CA ARG A 255 -6.64 -7.05 -2.17
C ARG A 255 -6.70 -5.81 -3.07
N THR A 256 -7.90 -5.32 -3.39
CA THR A 256 -8.09 -4.09 -4.18
C THR A 256 -7.47 -2.89 -3.48
N THR A 257 -7.62 -2.75 -2.16
CA THR A 257 -6.99 -1.64 -1.41
C THR A 257 -5.47 -1.64 -1.60
N ILE A 258 -4.82 -2.79 -1.50
CA ILE A 258 -3.36 -2.89 -1.64
C ILE A 258 -2.91 -2.66 -3.08
N LEU A 259 -3.60 -3.24 -4.06
CA LEU A 259 -3.30 -3.03 -5.47
C LEU A 259 -3.46 -1.56 -5.87
N ASN A 260 -4.53 -0.91 -5.40
CA ASN A 260 -4.73 0.52 -5.60
C ASN A 260 -3.60 1.35 -4.97
N ALA A 261 -3.14 0.96 -3.77
CA ALA A 261 -2.03 1.64 -3.11
C ALA A 261 -0.73 1.52 -3.90
N ILE A 262 -0.45 0.34 -4.46
CA ILE A 262 0.72 0.13 -5.32
C ILE A 262 0.60 0.98 -6.61
N ALA A 263 -0.55 0.96 -7.26
CA ALA A 263 -0.79 1.77 -8.46
C ALA A 263 -0.61 3.27 -8.15
N TRP A 264 -1.20 3.74 -7.04
CA TRP A 264 -1.12 5.14 -6.63
C TRP A 264 0.31 5.56 -6.29
N THR A 265 1.08 4.73 -5.56
CA THR A 265 2.49 5.03 -5.23
C THR A 265 3.41 4.98 -6.45
N SER A 266 3.06 4.20 -7.47
CA SER A 266 3.76 4.16 -8.76
C SER A 266 3.39 5.32 -9.69
N GLY A 267 2.44 6.18 -9.29
CA GLY A 267 1.96 7.29 -10.13
C GLY A 267 1.02 6.86 -11.26
N VAL A 268 0.43 5.67 -11.17
CA VAL A 268 -0.64 5.21 -12.08
C VAL A 268 -1.97 5.73 -11.60
N GLU A 269 -2.80 6.22 -12.52
CA GLU A 269 -4.18 6.58 -12.20
C GLU A 269 -4.97 5.30 -11.87
N VAL A 270 -5.49 5.24 -10.65
CA VAL A 270 -6.31 4.11 -10.20
C VAL A 270 -7.67 4.18 -10.88
N PRO A 271 -8.14 3.10 -11.55
CA PRO A 271 -9.47 3.08 -12.14
C PRO A 271 -10.59 3.33 -11.12
N GLU A 272 -11.73 3.86 -11.54
CA GLU A 272 -12.88 4.13 -10.66
C GLU A 272 -13.38 2.88 -9.91
N ASN A 273 -13.29 1.71 -10.53
CA ASN A 273 -13.65 0.43 -9.94
C ASN A 273 -12.48 -0.29 -9.24
N GLY A 274 -11.35 0.41 -9.02
CA GLY A 274 -10.11 -0.15 -8.50
C GLY A 274 -9.30 -0.92 -9.54
N VAL A 275 -8.10 -1.34 -9.16
CA VAL A 275 -7.23 -2.18 -9.99
C VAL A 275 -7.88 -3.55 -10.16
N PRO A 276 -8.13 -4.01 -11.41
CA PRO A 276 -8.73 -5.31 -11.66
C PRO A 276 -7.87 -6.44 -11.10
N SER A 277 -8.50 -7.41 -10.44
CA SER A 277 -7.80 -8.62 -9.99
C SER A 277 -8.76 -9.77 -9.74
N ILE A 278 -8.29 -10.98 -10.00
CA ILE A 278 -8.98 -12.23 -9.64
C ILE A 278 -8.19 -12.88 -8.51
N ALA A 279 -8.87 -13.38 -7.48
CA ALA A 279 -8.22 -14.06 -6.37
C ALA A 279 -7.62 -15.40 -6.86
N GLN A 280 -6.34 -15.41 -7.15
CA GLN A 280 -5.57 -16.63 -7.31
C GLN A 280 -4.73 -16.82 -6.05
N LEU A 281 -5.22 -17.65 -5.11
CA LEU A 281 -4.41 -18.04 -3.96
C LEU A 281 -3.32 -18.99 -4.44
N ILE A 282 -2.10 -18.52 -4.53
CA ILE A 282 -0.93 -19.37 -4.72
C ILE A 282 -0.66 -20.06 -3.37
N LYS A 283 -0.79 -21.39 -3.35
CA LYS A 283 -0.52 -22.23 -2.18
C LYS A 283 0.97 -22.36 -1.93
#